data_0b377dde269cfe8ea9d8cc38bc3acc62
#
_entry.id   0b377dde269cfe8ea9d8cc38bc3acc62
#
_cell.length_a   1.000
_cell.length_b   1.000
_cell.length_c   1.000
_cell.angle_alpha   90.00
_cell.angle_beta   90.00
_cell.angle_gamma   90.00
#
_symmetry.space_group_name_H-M   'P 1'
#
loop_
_entity.id
_entity.type
_entity.pdbx_description
1 polymer ?
#
loop_
_entity_poly.entity_id
_entity_poly.type
_entity_poly.pdbx_seq_one_letter_code
_entity_poly.pdbx_strand_id
1 'polypeptide(L)'
;MSVHDGSGRVAAIDCGTNSIRLLIADRDGSGLRDLHREMRIVRLGQGVDATGRFAVDALARTEAALRDYADLLRRFEVSRVRMVATSATRDAANRDEFFAMTAAVLGSVVPGAVAEVITGAEEAALSFAGAVGDLNADTGPFVVVDLGGGSTEVVLGDGAGVRAAYSADIGCVRMTERCLHSDPPTADEVAQAREIVRERLVPALIAVPVQQARTWVGLAGTFTTI
;
A
#
# COMPACT_ATOMS: atom_id res chain seq x y z
N MET A 1 -8.21 -0.75 38.24
CA MET A 1 -8.07 -1.20 36.88
C MET A 1 -8.67 -0.10 35.99
N SER A 2 -7.85 0.81 35.47
CA SER A 2 -8.32 1.83 34.52
C SER A 2 -8.72 1.13 33.23
N VAL A 3 -10.00 1.15 32.91
CA VAL A 3 -10.49 0.85 31.56
C VAL A 3 -9.84 1.92 30.66
N HIS A 4 -8.87 1.54 29.84
CA HIS A 4 -8.39 2.41 28.77
C HIS A 4 -9.59 2.56 27.82
N ASP A 5 -10.29 3.65 27.99
CA ASP A 5 -11.20 4.20 26.99
C ASP A 5 -10.40 4.22 25.67
N GLY A 6 -10.92 3.56 24.64
CA GLY A 6 -10.23 3.43 23.34
C GLY A 6 -10.12 4.74 22.54
N SER A 7 -10.37 5.89 23.20
CA SER A 7 -10.19 7.23 22.67
C SER A 7 -8.70 7.58 22.62
N GLY A 8 -8.30 8.24 21.55
CA GLY A 8 -6.91 8.73 21.38
C GLY A 8 -6.52 8.88 19.92
N ARG A 9 -5.48 9.68 19.69
CA ARG A 9 -4.93 9.86 18.36
C ARG A 9 -4.11 8.66 17.95
N VAL A 10 -4.41 8.18 16.76
CA VAL A 10 -3.72 7.06 16.14
C VAL A 10 -3.18 7.47 14.77
N ALA A 11 -2.16 6.79 14.30
CA ALA A 11 -1.67 6.97 12.94
C ALA A 11 -1.51 5.63 12.23
N ALA A 12 -1.74 5.68 10.93
CA ALA A 12 -1.39 4.61 9.99
C ALA A 12 -0.40 5.15 8.96
N ILE A 13 0.64 4.38 8.68
CA ILE A 13 1.61 4.66 7.63
C ILE A 13 1.62 3.47 6.67
N ASP A 14 1.39 3.74 5.38
CA ASP A 14 1.48 2.78 4.31
C ASP A 14 2.71 3.08 3.44
N CYS A 15 3.67 2.17 3.41
CA CYS A 15 4.89 2.29 2.61
C CYS A 15 4.87 1.30 1.45
N GLY A 16 4.38 1.76 0.33
CA GLY A 16 4.34 1.01 -0.92
C GLY A 16 5.64 1.11 -1.72
N THR A 17 5.63 0.50 -2.90
CA THR A 17 6.77 0.50 -3.83
C THR A 17 7.14 1.90 -4.31
N ASN A 18 6.16 2.78 -4.54
CA ASN A 18 6.38 4.12 -5.10
C ASN A 18 6.20 5.26 -4.09
N SER A 19 5.26 5.13 -3.18
CA SER A 19 4.85 6.20 -2.27
C SER A 19 4.76 5.73 -0.83
N ILE A 20 4.91 6.68 0.09
CA ILE A 20 4.60 6.52 1.51
C ILE A 20 3.44 7.44 1.87
N ARG A 21 2.47 6.94 2.63
CA ARG A 21 1.26 7.65 3.02
C ARG A 21 1.13 7.70 4.53
N LEU A 22 0.64 8.80 5.05
CA LEU A 22 0.34 9.01 6.46
C LEU A 22 -1.13 9.37 6.61
N LEU A 23 -1.80 8.71 7.54
CA LEU A 23 -3.09 9.11 8.08
C LEU A 23 -2.95 9.29 9.59
N ILE A 24 -3.36 10.44 10.12
CA ILE A 24 -3.55 10.68 11.54
C ILE A 24 -5.04 10.91 11.79
N ALA A 25 -5.62 10.21 12.75
CA ALA A 25 -7.02 10.30 13.08
C ALA A 25 -7.26 10.28 14.59
N ASP A 26 -8.30 10.97 15.02
CA ASP A 26 -8.90 10.74 16.34
C ASP A 26 -9.77 9.49 16.26
N ARG A 27 -9.60 8.62 17.25
CA ARG A 27 -10.47 7.48 17.45
C ARG A 27 -11.41 7.79 18.61
N ASP A 28 -12.68 7.83 18.33
CA ASP A 28 -13.74 7.93 19.33
C ASP A 28 -14.72 6.75 19.19
N GLY A 29 -15.71 6.68 20.05
CA GLY A 29 -16.72 5.59 20.01
C GLY A 29 -17.56 5.54 18.72
N SER A 30 -17.49 6.57 17.87
CA SER A 30 -18.22 6.65 16.60
C SER A 30 -17.40 6.24 15.38
N GLY A 31 -16.06 6.07 15.52
CA GLY A 31 -15.19 5.65 14.44
C GLY A 31 -13.85 6.39 14.39
N LEU A 32 -13.38 6.68 13.17
CA LEU A 32 -12.17 7.45 12.91
C LEU A 32 -12.54 8.80 12.29
N ARG A 33 -11.98 9.87 12.84
CA ARG A 33 -12.08 11.22 12.28
C ARG A 33 -10.69 11.66 11.81
N ASP A 34 -10.54 11.84 10.51
CA ASP A 34 -9.28 12.27 9.91
C ASP A 34 -8.86 13.65 10.44
N LEU A 35 -7.61 13.75 10.88
CA LEU A 35 -6.98 15.00 11.31
C LEU A 35 -5.93 15.47 10.31
N HIS A 36 -5.18 14.54 9.74
CA HIS A 36 -4.14 14.83 8.75
C HIS A 36 -3.97 13.65 7.82
N ARG A 37 -3.86 13.94 6.53
CA ARG A 37 -3.60 12.94 5.48
C ARG A 37 -2.56 13.51 4.52
N GLU A 38 -1.50 12.74 4.29
CA GLU A 38 -0.39 13.15 3.42
C GLU A 38 0.15 11.96 2.63
N MET A 39 0.67 12.21 1.43
CA MET A 39 1.34 11.24 0.59
C MET A 39 2.61 11.84 -0.02
N ARG A 40 3.71 11.07 -0.05
CA ARG A 40 4.96 11.45 -0.70
C ARG A 40 5.47 10.35 -1.62
N ILE A 41 6.06 10.74 -2.73
CA ILE A 41 6.73 9.84 -3.66
C ILE A 41 8.15 9.62 -3.16
N VAL A 42 8.48 8.40 -2.75
CA VAL A 42 9.80 8.02 -2.24
C VAL A 42 10.54 7.03 -3.14
N ARG A 43 9.78 6.33 -4.02
CA ARG A 43 10.32 5.33 -4.96
C ARG A 43 11.17 4.28 -4.25
N LEU A 44 10.69 3.76 -3.11
CA LEU A 44 11.41 2.77 -2.31
C LEU A 44 11.75 1.52 -3.12
N GLY A 45 10.85 1.11 -4.01
CA GLY A 45 11.03 -0.07 -4.87
C GLY A 45 11.88 0.15 -6.12
N GLN A 46 12.47 1.34 -6.31
CA GLN A 46 13.30 1.62 -7.48
C GLN A 46 14.45 0.61 -7.59
N GLY A 47 14.51 -0.11 -8.72
CA GLY A 47 15.53 -1.11 -9.01
C GLY A 47 15.41 -2.43 -8.24
N VAL A 48 14.43 -2.59 -7.36
CA VAL A 48 14.25 -3.84 -6.57
C VAL A 48 13.92 -5.01 -7.48
N ASP A 49 13.11 -4.84 -8.51
CA ASP A 49 12.75 -5.91 -9.44
C ASP A 49 13.99 -6.50 -10.15
N ALA A 50 14.98 -5.66 -10.46
CA ALA A 50 16.22 -6.08 -11.15
C ALA A 50 17.29 -6.59 -10.18
N THR A 51 17.40 -6.01 -8.99
CA THR A 51 18.52 -6.25 -8.08
C THR A 51 18.18 -7.11 -6.85
N GLY A 52 16.89 -7.23 -6.53
CA GLY A 52 16.41 -7.84 -5.29
C GLY A 52 16.80 -7.05 -4.03
N ARG A 53 17.17 -5.77 -4.14
CA ARG A 53 17.65 -4.96 -3.02
C ARG A 53 17.17 -3.51 -3.12
N PHE A 54 16.92 -2.89 -1.97
CA PHE A 54 16.72 -1.44 -1.90
C PHE A 54 18.00 -0.70 -2.26
N ALA A 55 17.87 0.34 -3.09
CA ALA A 55 18.94 1.27 -3.35
C ALA A 55 19.16 2.21 -2.16
N VAL A 56 20.41 2.60 -1.91
CA VAL A 56 20.78 3.46 -0.77
C VAL A 56 20.05 4.81 -0.80
N ASP A 57 19.93 5.41 -1.98
CA ASP A 57 19.23 6.68 -2.18
C ASP A 57 17.70 6.55 -2.00
N ALA A 58 17.11 5.38 -2.32
CA ALA A 58 15.71 5.11 -2.08
C ALA A 58 15.39 4.98 -0.58
N LEU A 59 16.27 4.30 0.18
CA LEU A 59 16.19 4.26 1.63
C LEU A 59 16.33 5.67 2.24
N ALA A 60 17.29 6.46 1.77
CA ALA A 60 17.51 7.83 2.27
C ALA A 60 16.30 8.75 2.01
N ARG A 61 15.68 8.67 0.82
CA ARG A 61 14.44 9.42 0.52
C ARG A 61 13.29 8.99 1.43
N THR A 62 13.17 7.69 1.67
CA THR A 62 12.12 7.15 2.54
C THR A 62 12.34 7.57 4.00
N GLU A 63 13.59 7.53 4.48
CA GLU A 63 13.95 8.02 5.81
C GLU A 63 13.63 9.49 5.99
N ALA A 64 13.97 10.34 5.02
CA ALA A 64 13.66 11.76 5.07
C ALA A 64 12.15 12.02 5.19
N ALA A 65 11.33 11.35 4.36
CA ALA A 65 9.88 11.44 4.44
C ALA A 65 9.34 10.94 5.80
N LEU A 66 9.90 9.84 6.32
CA LEU A 66 9.46 9.28 7.59
C LEU A 66 9.85 10.16 8.79
N ARG A 67 10.97 10.88 8.74
CA ARG A 67 11.34 11.87 9.75
C ARG A 67 10.34 13.02 9.80
N ASP A 68 9.93 13.55 8.66
CA ASP A 68 8.89 14.59 8.61
C ASP A 68 7.55 14.07 9.16
N TYR A 69 7.21 12.80 8.87
CA TYR A 69 6.03 12.16 9.47
C TYR A 69 6.17 12.00 10.98
N ALA A 70 7.37 11.65 11.49
CA ALA A 70 7.62 11.57 12.91
C ALA A 70 7.42 12.94 13.62
N ASP A 71 7.77 14.05 12.96
CA ASP A 71 7.50 15.40 13.47
C ASP A 71 6.01 15.72 13.53
N LEU A 72 5.25 15.27 12.51
CA LEU A 72 3.79 15.36 12.54
C LEU A 72 3.18 14.50 13.66
N LEU A 73 3.66 13.27 13.86
CA LEU A 73 3.19 12.40 14.95
C LEU A 73 3.40 13.09 16.33
N ARG A 74 4.55 13.73 16.55
CA ARG A 74 4.82 14.52 17.79
C ARG A 74 3.85 15.69 17.90
N ARG A 75 3.71 16.49 16.84
CA ARG A 75 2.83 17.68 16.81
C ARG A 75 1.38 17.34 17.10
N PHE A 76 0.91 16.20 16.59
CA PHE A 76 -0.45 15.72 16.82
C PHE A 76 -0.60 14.87 18.09
N GLU A 77 0.48 14.69 18.87
CA GLU A 77 0.48 13.89 20.11
C GLU A 77 -0.07 12.45 19.89
N VAL A 78 0.36 11.83 18.79
CA VAL A 78 -0.07 10.48 18.43
C VAL A 78 0.47 9.48 19.43
N SER A 79 -0.41 8.66 20.00
CA SER A 79 -0.07 7.67 21.02
C SER A 79 0.20 6.27 20.46
N ARG A 80 -0.29 5.97 19.26
CA ARG A 80 -0.12 4.67 18.59
C ARG A 80 0.05 4.87 17.10
N VAL A 81 1.01 4.19 16.51
CA VAL A 81 1.25 4.16 15.06
C VAL A 81 1.36 2.71 14.58
N ARG A 82 0.75 2.40 13.46
CA ARG A 82 0.99 1.19 12.69
C ARG A 82 1.60 1.57 11.36
N MET A 83 2.76 1.03 11.03
CA MET A 83 3.39 1.21 9.72
C MET A 83 3.44 -0.14 9.01
N VAL A 84 2.81 -0.22 7.85
CA VAL A 84 2.88 -1.40 6.98
C VAL A 84 3.77 -1.12 5.78
N ALA A 85 4.45 -2.15 5.31
CA ALA A 85 5.27 -2.14 4.11
C ALA A 85 4.88 -3.32 3.21
N THR A 86 4.88 -3.10 1.90
CA THR A 86 4.23 -4.00 0.95
C THR A 86 5.21 -4.63 -0.05
N SER A 87 4.84 -4.75 -1.31
CA SER A 87 5.52 -5.53 -2.36
C SER A 87 7.05 -5.31 -2.41
N ALA A 88 7.53 -4.07 -2.51
CA ALA A 88 8.97 -3.81 -2.61
C ALA A 88 9.75 -4.34 -1.40
N THR A 89 9.16 -4.26 -0.19
CA THR A 89 9.79 -4.75 1.03
C THR A 89 9.73 -6.27 1.14
N ARG A 90 8.70 -6.92 0.57
CA ARG A 90 8.67 -8.39 0.46
C ARG A 90 9.82 -8.91 -0.40
N ASP A 91 10.14 -8.20 -1.48
CA ASP A 91 11.13 -8.62 -2.50
C ASP A 91 12.58 -8.26 -2.12
N ALA A 92 12.80 -7.29 -1.22
CA ALA A 92 14.13 -6.79 -0.90
C ALA A 92 14.89 -7.69 0.09
N ALA A 93 16.07 -8.16 -0.31
CA ALA A 93 16.96 -8.96 0.54
C ALA A 93 17.58 -8.15 1.69
N ASN A 94 17.74 -6.84 1.55
CA ASN A 94 18.26 -5.95 2.59
C ASN A 94 17.16 -5.22 3.38
N ARG A 95 15.98 -5.81 3.51
CA ARG A 95 14.87 -5.23 4.27
C ARG A 95 15.16 -4.95 5.75
N ASP A 96 16.16 -5.61 6.32
CA ASP A 96 16.57 -5.37 7.71
C ASP A 96 17.12 -3.94 7.90
N GLU A 97 17.77 -3.36 6.89
CA GLU A 97 18.20 -1.95 6.89
C GLU A 97 16.98 -1.00 6.99
N PHE A 98 15.92 -1.31 6.24
CA PHE A 98 14.66 -0.58 6.29
C PHE A 98 13.98 -0.70 7.67
N PHE A 99 13.93 -1.90 8.26
CA PHE A 99 13.37 -2.08 9.61
C PHE A 99 14.16 -1.33 10.67
N ALA A 100 15.50 -1.40 10.63
CA ALA A 100 16.34 -0.66 11.56
C ALA A 100 16.11 0.86 11.45
N MET A 101 16.01 1.39 10.23
CA MET A 101 15.72 2.79 9.96
C MET A 101 14.34 3.18 10.52
N THR A 102 13.30 2.42 10.23
CA THR A 102 11.93 2.72 10.70
C THR A 102 11.83 2.64 12.22
N ALA A 103 12.47 1.65 12.86
CA ALA A 103 12.53 1.53 14.31
C ALA A 103 13.24 2.74 14.96
N ALA A 104 14.33 3.21 14.36
CA ALA A 104 15.05 4.38 14.86
C ALA A 104 14.20 5.66 14.78
N VAL A 105 13.50 5.87 13.65
CA VAL A 105 12.70 7.09 13.43
C VAL A 105 11.41 7.04 14.21
N LEU A 106 10.58 6.02 14.04
CA LEU A 106 9.26 5.94 14.69
C LEU A 106 9.37 5.67 16.19
N GLY A 107 10.33 4.82 16.61
CA GLY A 107 10.58 4.51 18.01
C GLY A 107 11.02 5.72 18.83
N SER A 108 11.56 6.76 18.19
CA SER A 108 11.89 8.05 18.83
C SER A 108 10.65 8.87 19.22
N VAL A 109 9.46 8.53 18.68
CA VAL A 109 8.20 9.23 18.93
C VAL A 109 7.22 8.32 19.67
N VAL A 110 7.02 7.11 19.17
CA VAL A 110 6.14 6.10 19.76
C VAL A 110 7.00 4.89 20.13
N PRO A 111 7.31 4.69 21.42
CA PRO A 111 8.19 3.61 21.85
C PRO A 111 7.77 2.25 21.32
N GLY A 112 8.71 1.51 20.72
CA GLY A 112 8.49 0.19 20.14
C GLY A 112 7.87 0.19 18.73
N ALA A 113 7.57 1.35 18.14
CA ALA A 113 7.04 1.42 16.79
C ALA A 113 8.13 1.08 15.75
N VAL A 114 7.78 0.21 14.83
CA VAL A 114 8.61 -0.23 13.70
C VAL A 114 7.68 -0.65 12.55
N ALA A 115 8.16 -0.60 11.32
CA ALA A 115 7.41 -1.12 10.18
C ALA A 115 7.27 -2.64 10.24
N GLU A 116 6.16 -3.14 9.76
CA GLU A 116 5.92 -4.57 9.51
C GLU A 116 5.67 -4.83 8.03
N VAL A 117 6.14 -5.96 7.52
CA VAL A 117 5.80 -6.40 6.16
C VAL A 117 4.51 -7.20 6.22
N ILE A 118 3.53 -6.78 5.44
CA ILE A 118 2.27 -7.51 5.30
C ILE A 118 2.27 -8.39 4.06
N THR A 119 1.52 -9.47 4.11
CA THR A 119 1.30 -10.36 2.96
C THR A 119 0.41 -9.68 1.92
N GLY A 120 0.46 -10.14 0.65
CA GLY A 120 -0.47 -9.67 -0.38
C GLY A 120 -1.94 -9.93 -0.01
N ALA A 121 -2.24 -11.00 0.72
CA ALA A 121 -3.60 -11.27 1.20
C ALA A 121 -4.04 -10.26 2.27
N GLU A 122 -3.16 -9.86 3.18
CA GLU A 122 -3.46 -8.83 4.17
C GLU A 122 -3.57 -7.45 3.53
N GLU A 123 -2.67 -7.11 2.59
CA GLU A 123 -2.75 -5.89 1.79
C GLU A 123 -4.10 -5.78 1.07
N ALA A 124 -4.52 -6.85 0.39
CA ALA A 124 -5.82 -6.95 -0.27
C ALA A 124 -7.00 -6.75 0.69
N ALA A 125 -6.95 -7.34 1.89
CA ALA A 125 -8.01 -7.19 2.87
C ALA A 125 -8.09 -5.75 3.42
N LEU A 126 -6.95 -5.10 3.67
CA LEU A 126 -6.89 -3.72 4.13
C LEU A 126 -7.36 -2.73 3.05
N SER A 127 -6.90 -2.91 1.80
CA SER A 127 -7.34 -2.11 0.65
C SER A 127 -8.86 -2.24 0.45
N PHE A 128 -9.40 -3.48 0.52
CA PHE A 128 -10.83 -3.70 0.41
C PHE A 128 -11.61 -3.00 1.53
N ALA A 129 -11.22 -3.19 2.78
CA ALA A 129 -11.90 -2.58 3.92
C ALA A 129 -11.89 -1.04 3.85
N GLY A 130 -10.75 -0.46 3.45
CA GLY A 130 -10.62 0.99 3.27
C GLY A 130 -11.43 1.54 2.10
N ALA A 131 -11.57 0.76 1.03
CA ALA A 131 -12.29 1.19 -0.18
C ALA A 131 -13.81 1.13 -0.05
N VAL A 132 -14.34 0.14 0.69
CA VAL A 132 -15.78 -0.11 0.74
C VAL A 132 -16.43 0.37 2.03
N GLY A 133 -15.64 0.76 3.04
CA GLY A 133 -16.14 1.11 4.37
C GLY A 133 -17.21 2.19 4.38
N ASP A 134 -17.12 3.17 3.48
CA ASP A 134 -18.06 4.27 3.35
C ASP A 134 -19.06 4.10 2.20
N LEU A 135 -19.01 2.98 1.47
CA LEU A 135 -19.93 2.72 0.36
C LEU A 135 -21.24 2.10 0.86
N ASN A 136 -22.33 2.37 0.11
CA ASN A 136 -23.59 1.72 0.39
C ASN A 136 -23.50 0.21 0.14
N ALA A 137 -23.67 -0.60 1.17
CA ALA A 137 -23.60 -2.06 1.12
C ALA A 137 -24.54 -2.68 0.06
N ASP A 138 -25.68 -2.04 -0.23
CA ASP A 138 -26.64 -2.50 -1.23
C ASP A 138 -26.12 -2.43 -2.67
N THR A 139 -25.04 -1.68 -2.90
CA THR A 139 -24.38 -1.60 -4.23
C THR A 139 -23.37 -2.73 -4.47
N GLY A 140 -23.10 -3.55 -3.46
CA GLY A 140 -22.25 -4.73 -3.57
C GLY A 140 -22.94 -5.93 -4.26
N PRO A 141 -22.21 -7.02 -4.54
CA PRO A 141 -20.79 -7.23 -4.24
C PRO A 141 -19.86 -6.27 -5.00
N PHE A 142 -18.70 -6.00 -4.38
CA PHE A 142 -17.68 -5.09 -4.93
C PHE A 142 -16.48 -5.88 -5.46
N VAL A 143 -15.92 -5.44 -6.58
CA VAL A 143 -14.53 -5.73 -6.93
C VAL A 143 -13.70 -4.49 -6.66
N VAL A 144 -12.68 -4.62 -5.82
CA VAL A 144 -11.67 -3.60 -5.60
C VAL A 144 -10.40 -4.02 -6.35
N VAL A 145 -9.87 -3.11 -7.16
CA VAL A 145 -8.58 -3.28 -7.86
C VAL A 145 -7.63 -2.21 -7.36
N ASP A 146 -6.61 -2.62 -6.62
CA ASP A 146 -5.54 -1.74 -6.15
C ASP A 146 -4.32 -1.91 -7.06
N LEU A 147 -4.12 -0.98 -7.99
CA LEU A 147 -3.02 -1.01 -8.94
C LEU A 147 -1.85 -0.20 -8.41
N GLY A 148 -1.02 -0.85 -7.61
CA GLY A 148 0.15 -0.27 -6.97
C GLY A 148 1.39 -0.16 -7.85
N GLY A 149 2.52 0.14 -7.24
CA GLY A 149 3.81 0.25 -7.94
C GLY A 149 4.45 -1.11 -8.26
N GLY A 150 4.36 -2.09 -7.36
CA GLY A 150 4.99 -3.41 -7.49
C GLY A 150 4.01 -4.55 -7.72
N SER A 151 2.80 -4.46 -7.15
CA SER A 151 1.74 -5.46 -7.24
C SER A 151 0.41 -4.83 -7.63
N THR A 152 -0.55 -5.69 -7.95
CA THR A 152 -1.95 -5.34 -8.16
C THR A 152 -2.81 -6.34 -7.41
N GLU A 153 -3.60 -5.87 -6.46
CA GLU A 153 -4.55 -6.65 -5.71
C GLU A 153 -5.91 -6.60 -6.42
N VAL A 154 -6.51 -7.78 -6.61
CA VAL A 154 -7.88 -7.94 -7.11
C VAL A 154 -8.68 -8.61 -6.01
N VAL A 155 -9.73 -7.94 -5.53
CA VAL A 155 -10.48 -8.39 -4.35
C VAL A 155 -11.97 -8.35 -4.63
N LEU A 156 -12.66 -9.48 -4.46
CA LEU A 156 -14.11 -9.56 -4.46
C LEU A 156 -14.61 -9.68 -3.03
N GLY A 157 -15.60 -8.90 -2.66
CA GLY A 157 -16.22 -8.97 -1.35
C GLY A 157 -17.52 -8.17 -1.26
N ASP A 158 -18.07 -8.10 -0.07
CA ASP A 158 -19.30 -7.35 0.26
C ASP A 158 -19.26 -6.84 1.72
N GLY A 159 -20.42 -6.45 2.25
CA GLY A 159 -20.55 -5.97 3.63
C GLY A 159 -20.17 -7.00 4.71
N ALA A 160 -20.07 -8.29 4.37
CA ALA A 160 -19.59 -9.35 5.26
C ALA A 160 -18.06 -9.51 5.21
N GLY A 161 -17.38 -8.88 4.22
CA GLY A 161 -15.93 -8.89 4.07
C GLY A 161 -15.46 -9.49 2.74
N VAL A 162 -14.16 -9.82 2.69
CA VAL A 162 -13.50 -10.41 1.52
C VAL A 162 -13.98 -11.84 1.28
N ARG A 163 -14.40 -12.13 0.05
CA ARG A 163 -14.81 -13.47 -0.41
C ARG A 163 -13.71 -14.18 -1.18
N ALA A 164 -12.96 -13.41 -2.01
CA ALA A 164 -11.84 -13.91 -2.78
C ALA A 164 -10.86 -12.77 -3.03
N ALA A 165 -9.56 -13.06 -3.00
CA ALA A 165 -8.52 -12.08 -3.27
C ALA A 165 -7.32 -12.74 -3.95
N TYR A 166 -6.63 -11.95 -4.76
CA TYR A 166 -5.37 -12.33 -5.38
C TYR A 166 -4.46 -11.10 -5.50
N SER A 167 -3.18 -11.26 -5.17
CA SER A 167 -2.15 -10.25 -5.41
C SER A 167 -1.27 -10.72 -6.56
N ALA A 168 -1.28 -9.99 -7.66
CA ALA A 168 -0.46 -10.26 -8.85
C ALA A 168 0.79 -9.38 -8.85
N ASP A 169 1.96 -9.96 -9.18
CA ASP A 169 3.24 -9.24 -9.28
C ASP A 169 3.32 -8.39 -10.55
N ILE A 170 2.35 -7.50 -10.72
CA ILE A 170 2.27 -6.47 -11.75
C ILE A 170 1.90 -5.14 -11.09
N GLY A 171 2.70 -4.13 -11.32
CA GLY A 171 2.48 -2.77 -10.85
C GLY A 171 3.17 -1.78 -11.78
N CYS A 172 2.78 -0.52 -11.74
CA CYS A 172 3.25 0.47 -12.70
C CYS A 172 4.77 0.64 -12.68
N VAL A 173 5.42 0.65 -11.52
CA VAL A 173 6.89 0.76 -11.40
C VAL A 173 7.56 -0.50 -11.95
N ARG A 174 7.13 -1.67 -11.48
CA ARG A 174 7.68 -2.96 -11.92
C ARG A 174 7.59 -3.13 -13.44
N MET A 175 6.45 -2.83 -14.03
CA MET A 175 6.25 -2.95 -15.47
C MET A 175 7.06 -1.94 -16.28
N THR A 176 7.18 -0.70 -15.77
CA THR A 176 8.01 0.33 -16.40
C THR A 176 9.49 -0.09 -16.40
N GLU A 177 10.02 -0.49 -15.25
CA GLU A 177 11.42 -0.89 -15.12
C GLU A 177 11.76 -2.15 -15.92
N ARG A 178 10.81 -3.09 -16.03
CA ARG A 178 11.02 -4.37 -16.72
C ARG A 178 10.90 -4.27 -18.24
N CYS A 179 10.00 -3.43 -18.74
CA CYS A 179 9.57 -3.48 -20.14
C CYS A 179 9.75 -2.16 -20.90
N LEU A 180 9.74 -1.01 -20.24
CA LEU A 180 9.65 0.30 -20.90
C LEU A 180 10.97 1.05 -20.70
N HIS A 181 11.93 0.88 -21.62
CA HIS A 181 13.29 1.44 -21.51
C HIS A 181 13.48 2.69 -22.38
N SER A 182 12.58 2.90 -23.35
CA SER A 182 12.61 4.06 -24.27
C SER A 182 11.64 5.14 -23.79
N ASP A 183 11.91 6.41 -24.16
CA ASP A 183 11.02 7.55 -23.92
C ASP A 183 10.82 8.33 -25.23
N PRO A 184 9.63 8.27 -25.85
CA PRO A 184 8.45 7.44 -25.48
C PRO A 184 8.70 5.94 -25.71
N PRO A 185 7.97 5.07 -25.02
CA PRO A 185 8.06 3.62 -25.18
C PRO A 185 7.77 3.19 -26.63
N THR A 186 8.54 2.23 -27.14
CA THR A 186 8.31 1.65 -28.46
C THR A 186 7.07 0.76 -28.51
N ALA A 187 6.54 0.49 -29.70
CA ALA A 187 5.42 -0.41 -29.88
C ALA A 187 5.72 -1.83 -29.36
N ASP A 188 6.96 -2.31 -29.53
CA ASP A 188 7.40 -3.64 -29.09
C ASP A 188 7.47 -3.71 -27.56
N GLU A 189 7.99 -2.69 -26.88
CA GLU A 189 8.00 -2.58 -25.41
C GLU A 189 6.58 -2.61 -24.84
N VAL A 190 5.67 -1.85 -25.45
CA VAL A 190 4.26 -1.85 -25.05
C VAL A 190 3.60 -3.21 -25.29
N ALA A 191 3.90 -3.88 -26.39
CA ALA A 191 3.38 -5.20 -26.69
C ALA A 191 3.89 -6.24 -25.68
N GLN A 192 5.16 -6.21 -25.32
CA GLN A 192 5.76 -7.08 -24.31
C GLN A 192 5.13 -6.85 -22.94
N ALA A 193 4.97 -5.59 -22.53
CA ALA A 193 4.34 -5.25 -21.26
C ALA A 193 2.89 -5.78 -21.19
N ARG A 194 2.12 -5.63 -22.27
CA ARG A 194 0.74 -6.15 -22.35
C ARG A 194 0.70 -7.67 -22.22
N GLU A 195 1.63 -8.39 -22.83
CA GLU A 195 1.68 -9.85 -22.74
C GLU A 195 1.95 -10.31 -21.30
N ILE A 196 2.95 -9.74 -20.65
CA ILE A 196 3.26 -10.05 -19.24
C ILE A 196 2.06 -9.75 -18.34
N VAL A 197 1.39 -8.60 -18.52
CA VAL A 197 0.20 -8.25 -17.74
C VAL A 197 -0.91 -9.29 -17.94
N ARG A 198 -1.17 -9.73 -19.19
CA ARG A 198 -2.17 -10.76 -19.47
C ARG A 198 -1.84 -12.07 -18.78
N GLU A 199 -0.61 -12.56 -18.92
CA GLU A 199 -0.17 -13.79 -18.26
C GLU A 199 -0.34 -13.73 -16.74
N ARG A 200 0.03 -12.63 -16.11
CA ARG A 200 -0.05 -12.46 -14.66
C ARG A 200 -1.46 -12.22 -14.13
N LEU A 201 -2.37 -11.72 -14.96
CA LEU A 201 -3.79 -11.57 -14.59
C LEU A 201 -4.58 -12.86 -14.66
N VAL A 202 -4.16 -13.84 -15.47
CA VAL A 202 -4.90 -15.12 -15.59
C VAL A 202 -5.12 -15.79 -14.23
N PRO A 203 -4.12 -16.00 -13.37
CA PRO A 203 -4.34 -16.57 -12.05
C PRO A 203 -5.29 -15.74 -11.18
N ALA A 204 -5.23 -14.41 -11.27
CA ALA A 204 -6.13 -13.53 -10.53
C ALA A 204 -7.60 -13.73 -10.97
N LEU A 205 -7.86 -13.81 -12.26
CA LEU A 205 -9.20 -14.01 -12.81
C LEU A 205 -9.75 -15.42 -12.54
N ILE A 206 -8.87 -16.41 -12.35
CA ILE A 206 -9.27 -17.76 -11.93
C ILE A 206 -9.62 -17.76 -10.43
N ALA A 207 -8.82 -17.09 -9.59
CA ALA A 207 -9.00 -17.07 -8.15
C ALA A 207 -10.15 -16.18 -7.70
N VAL A 208 -10.41 -15.07 -8.43
CA VAL A 208 -11.40 -14.06 -8.07
C VAL A 208 -12.50 -14.01 -9.13
N PRO A 209 -13.71 -14.46 -8.81
CA PRO A 209 -14.85 -14.48 -9.75
C PRO A 209 -15.43 -13.05 -9.93
N VAL A 210 -14.67 -12.18 -10.59
CA VAL A 210 -14.97 -10.74 -10.77
C VAL A 210 -16.31 -10.45 -11.42
N GLN A 211 -16.86 -11.40 -12.21
CA GLN A 211 -18.18 -11.31 -12.86
C GLN A 211 -19.34 -11.28 -11.86
N GLN A 212 -19.11 -11.63 -10.59
CA GLN A 212 -20.13 -11.55 -9.55
C GLN A 212 -20.30 -10.12 -8.99
N ALA A 213 -19.38 -9.22 -9.30
CA ALA A 213 -19.44 -7.85 -8.80
C ALA A 213 -20.52 -7.03 -9.49
N ARG A 214 -21.17 -6.19 -8.71
CA ARG A 214 -22.05 -5.11 -9.20
C ARG A 214 -21.31 -3.79 -9.34
N THR A 215 -20.34 -3.55 -8.43
CA THR A 215 -19.58 -2.29 -8.40
C THR A 215 -18.10 -2.59 -8.47
N TRP A 216 -17.38 -1.81 -9.28
CA TRP A 216 -15.93 -1.84 -9.41
C TRP A 216 -15.34 -0.58 -8.81
N VAL A 217 -14.32 -0.73 -7.99
CA VAL A 217 -13.59 0.35 -7.31
C VAL A 217 -12.11 0.24 -7.66
N GLY A 218 -11.57 1.28 -8.28
CA GLY A 218 -10.15 1.40 -8.58
C GLY A 218 -9.42 2.21 -7.53
N LEU A 219 -8.28 1.72 -7.06
CA LEU A 219 -7.43 2.39 -6.08
C LEU A 219 -6.04 2.68 -6.64
N ALA A 220 -5.29 3.47 -5.89
CA ALA A 220 -3.94 3.94 -6.13
C ALA A 220 -3.80 4.94 -7.29
N GLY A 221 -2.54 5.38 -7.48
CA GLY A 221 -2.21 6.49 -8.37
C GLY A 221 -2.56 6.25 -9.82
N THR A 222 -2.49 5.03 -10.29
CA THR A 222 -2.79 4.69 -11.69
C THR A 222 -4.26 5.01 -12.03
N PHE A 223 -5.20 4.59 -11.19
CA PHE A 223 -6.63 4.88 -11.42
C PHE A 223 -6.99 6.35 -11.25
N THR A 224 -6.27 7.08 -10.41
CA THR A 224 -6.55 8.51 -10.19
C THR A 224 -5.89 9.42 -11.23
N THR A 225 -5.02 8.86 -12.09
CA THR A 225 -4.33 9.61 -13.16
C THR A 225 -5.05 9.47 -14.52
N ILE A 226 -5.82 8.42 -14.71
CA ILE A 226 -6.64 8.17 -15.90
C ILE A 226 -7.96 8.93 -15.79
#